data_a1cc5c5bed9315f2a01e9188100420ef
#
_entry.id   a1cc5c5bed9315f2a01e9188100420ef
#
_cell.length_a   1.000
_cell.length_b   1.000
_cell.length_c   1.000
_cell.angle_alpha   90.00
_cell.angle_beta   90.00
_cell.angle_gamma   90.00
#
_symmetry.space_group_name_H-M   'P 1'
#
loop_
_entity.id
_entity.type
_entity.pdbx_description
1 polymer ?
#
loop_
_entity_poly.entity_id
_entity_poly.type
_entity_poly.pdbx_seq_one_letter_code
_entity_poly.pdbx_strand_id
1 'polypeptide(L)'
;MKRSKNLLRKGAALAAMSTVLVSQAPLINAFAYGEADVSQSTFKQDTDNSADFQNWLSNVWQGGEKAYAQTENVALTPGSDAADLNFSWYSAGKGTPAVKVWKDGSKSSAKVVTGNAEAISAENWQGKSYSAANKVNIADYFEENTQYHYQYTDNYTGDDSIWSAEYDYTTKATDKFSVILTGDPQVGASGSSSDKSANDASVARDAYNWNKTMQQALKTCPDASFLLSAGDQINQSGAAKDDDKKTRESEYAGYLYPSVFRSLPIAATIGNHDMAGADYSAHFNNPNSEDKLGSTAAGSDFYFNYGDVLFISLNSNNRNQEEHRTFMKKAVASNPDAKWKVVIFHSDIYGSGQPHADTDAATNRIVFAPLMDEFNVDICLTGHDHTFSRSYQILDGNVVDYDISSGSVTNPDGTLYITT
;
A
#
# COMPACT_ATOMS: atom_id res chain seq x y z
N MET A 1 -0.40 21.37 -32.57
CA MET A 1 -1.75 21.03 -33.08
C MET A 1 -2.02 19.50 -32.94
N LYS A 2 -1.66 18.87 -31.84
CA LYS A 2 -2.00 17.45 -31.55
C LYS A 2 -2.90 17.27 -30.29
N ARG A 3 -3.29 18.38 -29.64
CA ARG A 3 -4.11 18.37 -28.41
C ARG A 3 -5.61 18.12 -28.59
N SER A 4 -6.17 18.19 -29.81
CA SER A 4 -7.63 18.21 -29.99
C SER A 4 -8.31 16.84 -30.17
N LYS A 5 -7.59 15.74 -30.25
CA LYS A 5 -8.20 14.41 -30.48
C LYS A 5 -8.38 13.54 -29.24
N ASN A 6 -7.77 13.93 -28.12
CA ASN A 6 -7.90 13.15 -26.86
C ASN A 6 -9.01 13.67 -25.92
N LEU A 7 -9.62 14.82 -26.22
CA LEU A 7 -10.64 15.43 -25.35
C LEU A 7 -11.92 14.61 -25.20
N LEU A 8 -12.30 13.83 -26.22
CA LEU A 8 -13.58 13.10 -26.19
C LEU A 8 -13.55 11.78 -25.41
N ARG A 9 -12.35 11.25 -25.11
CA ARG A 9 -12.22 9.97 -24.40
C ARG A 9 -12.13 10.11 -22.87
N LYS A 10 -11.77 11.27 -22.37
CA LYS A 10 -11.63 11.52 -20.92
C LYS A 10 -12.96 11.79 -20.20
N GLY A 11 -14.00 12.21 -20.92
CA GLY A 11 -15.26 12.64 -20.32
C GLY A 11 -16.06 11.57 -19.55
N ALA A 12 -15.95 10.30 -19.96
CA ALA A 12 -16.72 9.22 -19.33
C ALA A 12 -16.10 8.70 -18.03
N ALA A 13 -14.78 8.80 -17.89
CA ALA A 13 -14.08 8.29 -16.71
C ALA A 13 -14.09 9.27 -15.54
N LEU A 14 -14.12 10.61 -15.81
CA LEU A 14 -14.30 11.61 -14.76
C LEU A 14 -15.65 11.49 -14.05
N ALA A 15 -16.71 11.07 -14.78
CA ALA A 15 -18.00 10.81 -14.15
C ALA A 15 -17.95 9.66 -13.14
N ALA A 16 -17.03 8.70 -13.29
CA ALA A 16 -16.87 7.57 -12.37
C ALA A 16 -16.01 7.93 -11.13
N MET A 17 -14.92 8.69 -11.30
CA MET A 17 -14.12 9.18 -10.16
C MET A 17 -14.74 10.38 -9.45
N SER A 18 -15.39 11.30 -10.19
CA SER A 18 -16.14 12.38 -9.54
C SER A 18 -17.35 11.87 -8.80
N THR A 19 -17.94 10.70 -9.16
CA THR A 19 -19.00 10.09 -8.34
C THR A 19 -18.44 9.46 -7.06
N VAL A 20 -17.18 9.05 -7.01
CA VAL A 20 -16.55 8.62 -5.75
C VAL A 20 -16.16 9.84 -4.89
N LEU A 21 -15.65 10.90 -5.50
CA LEU A 21 -15.40 12.19 -4.81
C LEU A 21 -16.70 12.98 -4.53
N VAL A 22 -17.75 12.87 -5.35
CA VAL A 22 -19.03 13.58 -5.21
C VAL A 22 -20.11 12.75 -4.51
N SER A 23 -20.07 11.41 -4.57
CA SER A 23 -20.85 10.58 -3.61
C SER A 23 -20.29 10.65 -2.19
N GLN A 24 -19.08 11.18 -2.04
CA GLN A 24 -18.49 11.61 -0.78
C GLN A 24 -18.87 13.07 -0.42
N ALA A 25 -19.46 13.87 -1.31
CA ALA A 25 -19.91 15.21 -0.95
C ALA A 25 -20.96 15.21 0.19
N PRO A 26 -21.90 14.26 0.30
CA PRO A 26 -22.67 14.08 1.53
C PRO A 26 -21.84 13.52 2.69
N LEU A 27 -20.76 12.78 2.41
CA LEU A 27 -19.81 12.33 3.42
C LEU A 27 -18.79 13.43 3.80
N ILE A 28 -18.40 14.31 2.89
CA ILE A 28 -17.59 15.50 3.21
C ILE A 28 -18.43 16.49 4.02
N ASN A 29 -19.69 16.66 3.70
CA ASN A 29 -20.62 17.38 4.57
C ASN A 29 -20.94 16.59 5.85
N ALA A 30 -20.98 15.26 5.83
CA ALA A 30 -21.03 14.42 7.02
C ALA A 30 -19.68 14.43 7.77
N PHE A 31 -18.56 14.62 7.12
CA PHE A 31 -17.27 14.85 7.79
C PHE A 31 -17.13 16.27 8.34
N ALA A 32 -17.64 17.29 7.70
CA ALA A 32 -17.75 18.63 8.29
C ALA A 32 -18.81 18.68 9.41
N TYR A 33 -19.86 17.87 9.32
CA TYR A 33 -20.79 17.57 10.41
C TYR A 33 -20.30 16.47 11.32
N GLY A 34 -19.50 15.59 10.82
CA GLY A 34 -18.95 14.41 11.41
C GLY A 34 -17.74 14.65 12.28
N GLU A 35 -17.15 15.84 12.31
CA GLU A 35 -16.25 16.19 13.40
C GLU A 35 -16.97 16.14 14.76
N ALA A 36 -18.27 16.34 14.78
CA ALA A 36 -19.06 16.18 16.00
C ALA A 36 -19.65 14.78 16.18
N ASP A 37 -19.91 14.03 15.08
CA ASP A 37 -20.66 12.75 15.05
C ASP A 37 -19.87 11.52 14.61
N VAL A 38 -18.78 11.67 13.90
CA VAL A 38 -17.68 10.76 14.15
C VAL A 38 -17.37 11.05 15.59
N SER A 39 -18.27 10.61 16.40
CA SER A 39 -18.02 10.66 17.80
C SER A 39 -16.60 10.15 17.83
N GLN A 40 -15.71 11.01 18.16
CA GLN A 40 -14.31 10.71 18.41
C GLN A 40 -14.19 9.46 19.27
N SER A 41 -15.28 9.08 19.90
CA SER A 41 -15.55 7.82 20.56
C SER A 41 -15.45 6.58 19.66
N THR A 42 -15.70 6.66 18.34
CA THR A 42 -15.60 5.50 17.43
C THR A 42 -14.19 5.32 16.88
N PHE A 43 -13.41 6.40 16.83
CA PHE A 43 -12.04 6.43 16.32
C PHE A 43 -10.99 6.84 17.34
N LYS A 44 -11.37 6.89 18.58
CA LYS A 44 -10.40 7.21 19.62
C LYS A 44 -9.31 6.15 19.64
N GLN A 45 -8.06 6.57 19.48
CA GLN A 45 -6.91 5.75 19.73
C GLN A 45 -7.02 5.16 21.13
N ASP A 46 -6.94 3.83 21.25
CA ASP A 46 -6.90 3.19 22.56
C ASP A 46 -5.59 3.55 23.26
N THR A 47 -5.72 3.88 24.52
CA THR A 47 -4.57 4.13 25.39
C THR A 47 -4.14 2.84 26.06
N ASP A 48 -2.91 2.80 26.57
CA ASP A 48 -2.36 1.64 27.30
C ASP A 48 -3.22 1.21 28.50
N ASN A 49 -4.11 2.08 28.97
CA ASN A 49 -4.98 1.81 30.10
C ASN A 49 -6.39 1.39 29.69
N SER A 50 -6.68 1.26 28.39
CA SER A 50 -8.00 0.75 28.00
C SER A 50 -8.13 -0.73 28.33
N ALA A 51 -9.29 -1.12 28.85
CA ALA A 51 -9.55 -2.53 29.17
C ALA A 51 -9.49 -3.42 27.92
N ASP A 52 -9.94 -2.89 26.77
CA ASP A 52 -9.95 -3.61 25.51
C ASP A 52 -8.53 -3.85 24.99
N PHE A 53 -7.66 -2.84 25.03
CA PHE A 53 -6.26 -3.01 24.67
C PHE A 53 -5.55 -4.00 25.61
N GLN A 54 -5.71 -3.89 26.92
CA GLN A 54 -5.07 -4.78 27.88
C GLN A 54 -5.55 -6.24 27.73
N ASN A 55 -6.83 -6.44 27.47
CA ASN A 55 -7.40 -7.75 27.19
C ASN A 55 -6.81 -8.36 25.91
N TRP A 56 -6.76 -7.56 24.83
CA TRP A 56 -6.15 -7.98 23.57
C TRP A 56 -4.64 -8.27 23.72
N LEU A 57 -3.90 -7.39 24.40
CA LEU A 57 -2.48 -7.53 24.64
C LEU A 57 -2.17 -8.86 25.34
N SER A 58 -2.92 -9.18 26.39
CA SER A 58 -2.67 -10.37 27.22
C SER A 58 -3.12 -11.67 26.54
N ASN A 59 -4.27 -11.66 25.87
CA ASN A 59 -4.89 -12.90 25.37
C ASN A 59 -4.55 -13.19 23.91
N VAL A 60 -4.22 -12.17 23.10
CA VAL A 60 -3.94 -12.31 21.68
C VAL A 60 -2.47 -12.06 21.39
N TRP A 61 -1.97 -10.85 21.66
CA TRP A 61 -0.62 -10.45 21.25
C TRP A 61 0.48 -11.20 21.98
N GLN A 62 0.37 -11.29 23.31
CA GLN A 62 1.30 -12.02 24.19
C GLN A 62 0.82 -13.43 24.54
N GLY A 63 -0.40 -13.78 24.13
CA GLY A 63 -1.05 -15.04 24.46
C GLY A 63 -0.51 -16.25 23.73
N GLY A 64 -1.28 -17.36 23.75
CA GLY A 64 -0.82 -18.66 23.25
C GLY A 64 -0.40 -18.69 21.78
N GLU A 65 -0.96 -17.85 20.92
CA GLU A 65 -0.61 -17.77 19.51
C GLU A 65 0.53 -16.81 19.23
N LYS A 66 0.90 -15.96 20.17
CA LYS A 66 1.95 -14.95 20.02
C LYS A 66 1.90 -14.23 18.67
N ALA A 67 0.79 -13.56 18.42
CA ALA A 67 0.54 -12.84 17.15
C ALA A 67 1.70 -11.92 16.75
N TYR A 68 2.39 -11.36 17.72
CA TYR A 68 3.59 -10.58 17.57
C TYR A 68 4.75 -11.31 16.85
N ALA A 69 4.83 -12.61 16.95
CA ALA A 69 5.90 -13.40 16.32
C ALA A 69 5.54 -13.86 14.89
N GLN A 70 4.35 -13.54 14.40
CA GLN A 70 3.86 -14.01 13.11
C GLN A 70 4.21 -13.04 11.97
N THR A 71 5.49 -12.96 11.62
CA THR A 71 5.92 -12.27 10.41
C THR A 71 5.69 -13.09 9.13
N GLU A 72 5.34 -14.37 9.27
CA GLU A 72 4.95 -15.25 8.18
C GLU A 72 3.54 -14.99 7.64
N ASN A 73 2.84 -13.99 8.17
CA ASN A 73 1.57 -13.56 7.62
C ASN A 73 1.71 -13.21 6.14
N VAL A 74 0.92 -13.89 5.29
CA VAL A 74 0.93 -13.62 3.86
C VAL A 74 0.45 -12.20 3.58
N ALA A 75 1.20 -11.48 2.77
CA ALA A 75 0.80 -10.20 2.19
C ALA A 75 0.36 -10.43 0.74
N LEU A 76 -0.80 -9.90 0.40
CA LEU A 76 -1.29 -9.81 -0.97
C LEU A 76 -0.83 -8.48 -1.55
N THR A 77 -0.38 -8.48 -2.80
CA THR A 77 -0.01 -7.28 -3.56
C THR A 77 -0.76 -7.33 -4.89
N PRO A 78 -1.27 -6.24 -5.45
CA PRO A 78 -1.80 -6.25 -6.81
C PRO A 78 -0.78 -6.88 -7.77
N GLY A 79 -1.26 -7.65 -8.75
CA GLY A 79 -0.41 -8.10 -9.84
C GLY A 79 -0.28 -7.02 -10.93
N SER A 80 0.14 -7.40 -12.13
CA SER A 80 0.32 -6.45 -13.25
C SER A 80 -0.99 -5.79 -13.68
N ASP A 81 -2.09 -6.53 -13.55
CA ASP A 81 -3.46 -6.04 -13.78
C ASP A 81 -4.46 -6.69 -12.84
N ALA A 82 -5.75 -6.42 -13.05
CA ALA A 82 -6.82 -6.90 -12.17
C ALA A 82 -7.07 -8.42 -12.22
N ALA A 83 -6.55 -9.12 -13.24
CA ALA A 83 -6.62 -10.58 -13.35
C ALA A 83 -5.47 -11.29 -12.63
N ASP A 84 -4.54 -10.51 -12.06
CA ASP A 84 -3.32 -10.98 -11.43
C ASP A 84 -3.34 -10.70 -9.92
N LEU A 85 -2.64 -11.55 -9.15
CA LEU A 85 -2.43 -11.33 -7.72
C LEU A 85 -1.07 -11.89 -7.31
N ASN A 86 -0.31 -11.11 -6.55
CA ASN A 86 0.99 -11.47 -6.03
C ASN A 86 0.92 -11.75 -4.53
N PHE A 87 1.75 -12.68 -4.08
CA PHE A 87 1.81 -13.14 -2.70
C PHE A 87 3.24 -13.05 -2.20
N SER A 88 3.42 -12.69 -0.94
CA SER A 88 4.69 -12.79 -0.23
C SER A 88 4.49 -13.19 1.23
N TRP A 89 5.45 -13.96 1.78
CA TRP A 89 5.49 -14.34 3.19
C TRP A 89 6.88 -14.83 3.57
N TYR A 90 7.17 -14.84 4.86
CA TYR A 90 8.44 -15.36 5.38
C TYR A 90 8.32 -16.81 5.82
N SER A 91 9.43 -17.57 5.72
CA SER A 91 9.56 -18.91 6.24
C SER A 91 10.91 -19.16 6.91
N ALA A 92 10.92 -20.12 7.86
CA ALA A 92 12.13 -20.51 8.59
C ALA A 92 13.15 -21.25 7.71
N GLY A 93 12.68 -21.90 6.63
CA GLY A 93 13.49 -22.65 5.68
C GLY A 93 13.21 -22.28 4.25
N LYS A 94 14.22 -22.42 3.39
CA LYS A 94 14.08 -22.23 1.95
C LYS A 94 13.54 -23.51 1.31
N GLY A 95 12.40 -23.39 0.62
CA GLY A 95 11.76 -24.50 -0.10
C GLY A 95 11.32 -24.06 -1.51
N THR A 96 10.31 -24.75 -2.03
CA THR A 96 9.58 -24.36 -3.24
C THR A 96 8.24 -23.78 -2.81
N PRO A 97 8.12 -22.47 -2.63
CA PRO A 97 6.87 -21.87 -2.20
C PRO A 97 5.79 -22.06 -3.25
N ALA A 98 4.55 -22.23 -2.80
CA ALA A 98 3.42 -22.32 -3.71
C ALA A 98 2.14 -21.75 -3.09
N VAL A 99 1.26 -21.28 -3.97
CA VAL A 99 -0.12 -20.91 -3.65
C VAL A 99 -1.06 -21.84 -4.40
N LYS A 100 -2.03 -22.37 -3.68
CA LYS A 100 -3.16 -23.12 -4.23
C LYS A 100 -4.38 -22.21 -4.18
N VAL A 101 -5.03 -21.99 -5.32
CA VAL A 101 -6.15 -21.06 -5.46
C VAL A 101 -7.30 -21.72 -6.23
N TRP A 102 -8.55 -21.43 -5.86
CA TRP A 102 -9.74 -21.91 -6.54
C TRP A 102 -10.92 -20.95 -6.36
N LYS A 103 -11.85 -20.98 -7.32
CA LYS A 103 -13.15 -20.30 -7.17
C LYS A 103 -13.99 -20.99 -6.10
N ASP A 104 -14.85 -20.24 -5.42
CA ASP A 104 -15.80 -20.81 -4.49
C ASP A 104 -16.58 -21.97 -5.12
N GLY A 105 -16.76 -23.04 -4.34
CA GLY A 105 -17.37 -24.27 -4.79
C GLY A 105 -16.54 -25.17 -5.72
N SER A 106 -15.29 -24.77 -6.10
CA SER A 106 -14.47 -25.46 -7.11
C SER A 106 -13.13 -25.99 -6.59
N LYS A 107 -13.03 -26.32 -5.30
CA LYS A 107 -11.76 -26.76 -4.66
C LYS A 107 -11.11 -27.99 -5.33
N SER A 108 -11.89 -28.88 -5.91
CA SER A 108 -11.39 -30.06 -6.64
C SER A 108 -10.60 -29.72 -7.90
N SER A 109 -10.76 -28.51 -8.44
CA SER A 109 -10.05 -27.98 -9.62
C SER A 109 -9.10 -26.85 -9.26
N ALA A 110 -8.60 -26.84 -8.02
CA ALA A 110 -7.67 -25.83 -7.56
C ALA A 110 -6.40 -25.77 -8.41
N LYS A 111 -6.00 -24.56 -8.80
CA LYS A 111 -4.72 -24.28 -9.47
C LYS A 111 -3.63 -24.16 -8.41
N VAL A 112 -2.50 -24.81 -8.63
CA VAL A 112 -1.28 -24.65 -7.82
C VAL A 112 -0.25 -23.90 -8.66
N VAL A 113 0.28 -22.82 -8.11
CA VAL A 113 1.32 -22.00 -8.72
C VAL A 113 2.50 -21.97 -7.77
N THR A 114 3.67 -22.40 -8.25
CA THR A 114 4.94 -22.31 -7.51
C THR A 114 5.61 -20.97 -7.76
N GLY A 115 6.41 -20.53 -6.80
CA GLY A 115 7.16 -19.29 -6.89
C GLY A 115 8.62 -19.45 -6.52
N ASN A 116 9.23 -18.37 -6.07
CA ASN A 116 10.62 -18.29 -5.69
C ASN A 116 10.77 -18.00 -4.19
N ALA A 117 11.75 -18.63 -3.55
CA ALA A 117 12.20 -18.34 -2.20
C ALA A 117 13.53 -17.57 -2.29
N GLU A 118 13.49 -16.28 -1.94
CA GLU A 118 14.70 -15.46 -1.84
C GLU A 118 15.37 -15.71 -0.48
N ALA A 119 16.70 -15.88 -0.48
CA ALA A 119 17.42 -16.05 0.76
C ALA A 119 17.47 -14.71 1.53
N ILE A 120 17.04 -14.74 2.77
CA ILE A 120 17.13 -13.62 3.70
C ILE A 120 17.79 -14.04 5.00
N SER A 121 18.16 -13.08 5.83
CA SER A 121 18.53 -13.29 7.21
C SER A 121 17.75 -12.29 8.05
N ALA A 122 16.62 -12.71 8.56
CA ALA A 122 15.73 -11.87 9.34
C ALA A 122 15.50 -12.51 10.72
N GLU A 123 15.46 -11.69 11.76
CA GLU A 123 15.16 -12.08 13.14
C GLU A 123 14.38 -10.95 13.79
N ASN A 124 13.32 -11.28 14.51
CA ASN A 124 12.59 -10.31 15.32
C ASN A 124 13.02 -10.35 16.80
N TRP A 125 12.54 -9.41 17.58
CA TRP A 125 12.86 -9.32 19.02
C TRP A 125 12.38 -10.53 19.86
N GLN A 126 11.47 -11.34 19.34
CA GLN A 126 11.01 -12.58 19.98
C GLN A 126 11.94 -13.76 19.71
N GLY A 127 13.04 -13.51 18.96
CA GLY A 127 14.01 -14.54 18.61
C GLY A 127 13.54 -15.50 17.53
N LYS A 128 12.49 -15.17 16.79
CA LYS A 128 12.06 -15.93 15.63
C LYS A 128 12.93 -15.54 14.42
N SER A 129 13.52 -16.53 13.80
CA SER A 129 14.43 -16.35 12.67
C SER A 129 13.81 -16.88 11.39
N TYR A 130 14.07 -16.18 10.30
CA TYR A 130 13.60 -16.51 8.96
C TYR A 130 14.77 -16.53 7.99
N SER A 131 14.77 -17.50 7.09
CA SER A 131 15.82 -17.68 6.09
C SER A 131 15.33 -17.51 4.65
N ALA A 132 14.03 -17.36 4.44
CA ALA A 132 13.46 -17.13 3.12
C ALA A 132 12.29 -16.14 3.13
N ALA A 133 12.28 -15.27 2.12
CA ALA A 133 11.13 -14.52 1.66
C ALA A 133 10.55 -15.22 0.44
N ASN A 134 9.33 -15.71 0.58
CA ASN A 134 8.64 -16.47 -0.46
C ASN A 134 7.81 -15.51 -1.31
N LYS A 135 7.84 -15.67 -2.63
CA LYS A 135 7.09 -14.87 -3.58
C LYS A 135 6.43 -15.75 -4.63
N VAL A 136 5.13 -15.57 -4.81
CA VAL A 136 4.34 -16.27 -5.82
C VAL A 136 3.50 -15.26 -6.59
N ASN A 137 3.53 -15.33 -7.91
CA ASN A 137 2.72 -14.49 -8.80
C ASN A 137 1.71 -15.37 -9.51
N ILE A 138 0.42 -15.03 -9.40
CA ILE A 138 -0.64 -15.70 -10.12
C ILE A 138 -1.16 -14.74 -11.18
N ALA A 139 -0.89 -15.06 -12.44
CA ALA A 139 -1.26 -14.25 -13.59
C ALA A 139 -2.42 -14.85 -14.37
N ASP A 140 -3.22 -14.00 -15.02
CA ASP A 140 -4.33 -14.33 -15.92
C ASP A 140 -5.33 -15.33 -15.31
N TYR A 141 -5.69 -15.14 -14.04
CA TYR A 141 -6.53 -16.13 -13.35
C TYR A 141 -7.80 -15.57 -12.75
N PHE A 142 -7.78 -14.34 -12.25
CA PHE A 142 -8.86 -13.79 -11.47
C PHE A 142 -9.89 -13.10 -12.37
N GLU A 143 -11.15 -13.49 -12.22
CA GLU A 143 -12.30 -12.84 -12.88
C GLU A 143 -12.91 -11.81 -11.94
N GLU A 144 -13.50 -10.76 -12.47
CA GLU A 144 -14.17 -9.73 -11.68
C GLU A 144 -15.33 -10.27 -10.83
N ASN A 145 -15.60 -9.62 -9.71
CA ASN A 145 -16.75 -9.89 -8.83
C ASN A 145 -16.88 -11.36 -8.44
N THR A 146 -15.77 -12.04 -8.24
CA THR A 146 -15.71 -13.49 -8.00
C THR A 146 -15.03 -13.79 -6.67
N GLN A 147 -15.61 -14.69 -5.89
CA GLN A 147 -15.02 -15.19 -4.67
C GLN A 147 -14.06 -16.33 -4.96
N TYR A 148 -12.87 -16.22 -4.40
CA TYR A 148 -11.80 -17.21 -4.43
C TYR A 148 -11.40 -17.60 -3.02
N HIS A 149 -10.79 -18.78 -2.90
CA HIS A 149 -10.12 -19.27 -1.72
C HIS A 149 -8.67 -19.57 -2.07
N TYR A 150 -7.79 -19.43 -1.11
CA TYR A 150 -6.39 -19.79 -1.31
C TYR A 150 -5.76 -20.39 -0.06
N GLN A 151 -4.71 -21.15 -0.28
CA GLN A 151 -3.78 -21.66 0.72
C GLN A 151 -2.35 -21.48 0.20
N TYR A 152 -1.38 -21.33 1.07
CA TYR A 152 0.02 -21.26 0.69
C TYR A 152 0.86 -22.31 1.44
N THR A 153 2.03 -22.62 0.90
CA THR A 153 3.01 -23.51 1.51
C THR A 153 4.41 -23.01 1.26
N ASP A 154 5.30 -23.19 2.23
CA ASP A 154 6.72 -22.84 2.13
C ASP A 154 7.47 -23.82 1.23
N ASN A 155 6.98 -25.05 1.13
CA ASN A 155 7.62 -26.11 0.37
C ASN A 155 6.61 -27.06 -0.28
N TYR A 156 6.37 -26.85 -1.55
CA TYR A 156 5.47 -27.69 -2.35
C TYR A 156 6.17 -29.02 -2.72
N THR A 157 5.59 -30.13 -2.29
CA THR A 157 6.05 -31.50 -2.52
C THR A 157 4.97 -32.38 -3.19
N GLY A 158 4.03 -31.77 -3.89
CA GLY A 158 2.88 -32.46 -4.47
C GLY A 158 1.77 -32.69 -3.42
N ASP A 159 1.19 -33.88 -3.41
CA ASP A 159 0.07 -34.23 -2.53
C ASP A 159 0.43 -34.23 -1.04
N ASP A 160 1.71 -34.42 -0.71
CA ASP A 160 2.22 -34.43 0.67
C ASP A 160 2.51 -33.02 1.22
N SER A 161 2.19 -31.97 0.47
CA SER A 161 2.46 -30.60 0.89
C SER A 161 1.62 -30.21 2.11
N ILE A 162 2.27 -29.55 3.08
CA ILE A 162 1.61 -28.95 4.23
C ILE A 162 1.14 -27.55 3.84
N TRP A 163 -0.17 -27.36 3.78
CA TRP A 163 -0.79 -26.10 3.41
C TRP A 163 -1.20 -25.28 4.63
N SER A 164 -1.17 -23.97 4.49
CA SER A 164 -1.71 -23.03 5.48
C SER A 164 -3.21 -23.25 5.74
N ALA A 165 -3.78 -22.52 6.68
CA ALA A 165 -5.23 -22.32 6.74
C ALA A 165 -5.75 -21.79 5.40
N GLU A 166 -7.05 -21.98 5.15
CA GLU A 166 -7.74 -21.44 3.99
C GLU A 166 -8.09 -19.97 4.24
N TYR A 167 -7.85 -19.14 3.26
CA TYR A 167 -8.17 -17.72 3.26
C TYR A 167 -9.08 -17.38 2.09
N ASP A 168 -9.87 -16.33 2.25
CA ASP A 168 -10.80 -15.83 1.26
C ASP A 168 -10.22 -14.61 0.54
N TYR A 169 -10.48 -14.52 -0.75
CA TYR A 169 -10.18 -13.34 -1.56
C TYR A 169 -11.35 -13.10 -2.53
N THR A 170 -11.88 -11.88 -2.56
CA THR A 170 -12.97 -11.51 -3.46
C THR A 170 -12.53 -10.37 -4.36
N THR A 171 -12.47 -10.64 -5.65
CA THR A 171 -12.19 -9.62 -6.67
C THR A 171 -13.36 -8.64 -6.78
N LYS A 172 -13.06 -7.43 -7.18
CA LYS A 172 -14.05 -6.36 -7.36
C LYS A 172 -14.19 -6.02 -8.84
N ALA A 173 -15.20 -5.19 -9.15
CA ALA A 173 -15.37 -4.62 -10.49
C ALA A 173 -14.18 -3.72 -10.86
N THR A 174 -13.88 -3.63 -12.16
CA THR A 174 -12.81 -2.78 -12.68
C THR A 174 -13.34 -1.52 -13.37
N ASP A 175 -14.60 -1.50 -13.77
CA ASP A 175 -15.25 -0.34 -14.39
C ASP A 175 -15.66 0.73 -13.36
N LYS A 176 -15.90 0.32 -12.12
CA LYS A 176 -16.19 1.18 -10.99
C LYS A 176 -15.66 0.56 -9.71
N PHE A 177 -14.64 1.13 -9.14
CA PHE A 177 -13.97 0.62 -7.94
C PHE A 177 -13.61 1.71 -6.95
N SER A 178 -13.30 1.31 -5.75
CA SER A 178 -12.79 2.16 -4.67
C SER A 178 -11.48 1.63 -4.16
N VAL A 179 -10.63 2.55 -3.69
CA VAL A 179 -9.37 2.22 -3.01
C VAL A 179 -9.31 2.92 -1.66
N ILE A 180 -8.61 2.33 -0.71
CA ILE A 180 -8.27 2.98 0.55
C ILE A 180 -6.88 3.58 0.37
N LEU A 181 -6.71 4.86 0.71
CA LEU A 181 -5.41 5.52 0.76
C LEU A 181 -5.02 5.74 2.23
N THR A 182 -3.80 5.36 2.57
CA THR A 182 -3.19 5.66 3.88
C THR A 182 -1.77 6.16 3.70
N GLY A 183 -1.30 7.00 4.60
CA GLY A 183 0.10 7.36 4.74
C GLY A 183 0.57 7.14 6.16
N ASP A 184 1.84 6.91 6.32
CA ASP A 184 2.59 7.03 7.57
C ASP A 184 1.99 6.29 8.78
N PRO A 185 1.60 5.00 8.67
CA PRO A 185 1.17 4.26 9.84
C PRO A 185 2.29 4.08 10.85
N GLN A 186 3.54 4.15 10.44
CA GLN A 186 4.77 4.15 11.26
C GLN A 186 4.65 3.28 12.51
N VAL A 187 4.28 2.00 12.31
CA VAL A 187 4.16 1.05 13.43
C VAL A 187 5.46 1.00 14.21
N GLY A 188 5.39 1.27 15.52
CA GLY A 188 6.55 1.45 16.40
C GLY A 188 6.75 2.89 16.90
N ALA A 189 6.09 3.90 16.28
CA ALA A 189 6.30 5.31 16.58
C ALA A 189 5.77 5.77 17.95
N SER A 190 4.79 5.06 18.53
CA SER A 190 4.15 5.48 19.78
C SER A 190 5.02 5.33 21.04
N GLY A 191 6.25 4.84 20.89
CA GLY A 191 7.19 4.68 22.01
C GLY A 191 8.64 4.79 21.58
N SER A 192 9.57 4.55 22.51
CA SER A 192 10.98 4.50 22.22
C SER A 192 11.39 3.12 21.71
N SER A 193 12.08 3.08 20.60
CA SER A 193 12.65 1.86 20.03
C SER A 193 14.09 1.57 20.50
N SER A 194 14.57 2.21 21.56
CA SER A 194 15.95 2.11 22.02
C SER A 194 16.30 0.74 22.64
N ASP A 195 15.30 0.01 23.09
CA ASP A 195 15.45 -1.33 23.64
C ASP A 195 14.27 -2.25 23.27
N LYS A 196 14.45 -3.55 23.50
CA LYS A 196 13.44 -4.56 23.19
C LYS A 196 12.08 -4.30 23.86
N SER A 197 12.08 -3.95 25.14
CA SER A 197 10.85 -3.76 25.91
C SER A 197 10.05 -2.56 25.39
N ALA A 198 10.72 -1.45 25.11
CA ALA A 198 10.08 -0.27 24.56
C ALA A 198 9.54 -0.51 23.15
N ASN A 199 10.29 -1.23 22.31
CA ASN A 199 9.83 -1.63 20.99
C ASN A 199 8.61 -2.56 21.07
N ASP A 200 8.65 -3.61 21.91
CA ASP A 200 7.54 -4.54 22.10
C ASP A 200 6.24 -3.80 22.50
N ALA A 201 6.33 -2.82 23.39
CA ALA A 201 5.19 -2.05 23.84
C ALA A 201 4.63 -1.13 22.75
N SER A 202 5.50 -0.42 22.02
CA SER A 202 5.07 0.47 20.94
C SER A 202 4.48 -0.30 19.76
N VAL A 203 5.12 -1.38 19.33
CA VAL A 203 4.61 -2.23 18.24
C VAL A 203 3.25 -2.83 18.59
N ALA A 204 3.08 -3.33 19.83
CA ALA A 204 1.79 -3.87 20.27
C ALA A 204 0.67 -2.82 20.20
N ARG A 205 0.94 -1.61 20.73
CA ARG A 205 -0.03 -0.51 20.73
C ARG A 205 -0.41 -0.10 19.32
N ASP A 206 0.60 0.09 18.48
CA ASP A 206 0.40 0.58 17.13
C ASP A 206 -0.26 -0.48 16.25
N ALA A 207 0.12 -1.75 16.37
CA ALA A 207 -0.54 -2.86 15.68
C ALA A 207 -2.03 -2.97 16.06
N TYR A 208 -2.37 -2.78 17.34
CA TYR A 208 -3.75 -2.78 17.80
C TYR A 208 -4.56 -1.64 17.17
N ASN A 209 -4.04 -0.42 17.24
CA ASN A 209 -4.71 0.75 16.69
C ASN A 209 -4.76 0.70 15.16
N TRP A 210 -3.70 0.24 14.51
CA TRP A 210 -3.65 0.03 13.06
C TRP A 210 -4.70 -0.98 12.60
N ASN A 211 -4.83 -2.11 13.31
CA ASN A 211 -5.88 -3.09 13.02
C ASN A 211 -7.30 -2.50 13.15
N LYS A 212 -7.55 -1.68 14.16
CA LYS A 212 -8.83 -0.98 14.31
C LYS A 212 -9.07 0.00 13.15
N THR A 213 -8.05 0.75 12.78
CA THR A 213 -8.10 1.70 11.66
C THR A 213 -8.46 0.97 10.37
N MET A 214 -7.81 -0.13 10.06
CA MET A 214 -8.08 -0.90 8.85
C MET A 214 -9.47 -1.55 8.85
N GLN A 215 -9.92 -2.08 9.98
CA GLN A 215 -11.29 -2.60 10.10
C GLN A 215 -12.33 -1.51 9.90
N GLN A 216 -12.10 -0.31 10.43
CA GLN A 216 -13.01 0.81 10.23
C GLN A 216 -12.96 1.35 8.80
N ALA A 217 -11.79 1.41 8.18
CA ALA A 217 -11.65 1.79 6.78
C ALA A 217 -12.48 0.88 5.86
N LEU A 218 -12.40 -0.45 6.06
CA LEU A 218 -13.22 -1.41 5.32
C LEU A 218 -14.72 -1.35 5.68
N LYS A 219 -15.06 -1.00 6.90
CA LYS A 219 -16.47 -0.75 7.26
C LYS A 219 -17.02 0.47 6.53
N THR A 220 -16.19 1.49 6.33
CA THR A 220 -16.55 2.72 5.59
C THR A 220 -16.55 2.49 4.08
N CYS A 221 -15.60 1.70 3.57
CA CYS A 221 -15.42 1.37 2.16
C CYS A 221 -15.35 -0.16 1.97
N PRO A 222 -16.50 -0.87 2.10
CA PRO A 222 -16.51 -2.35 2.06
C PRO A 222 -16.15 -2.93 0.68
N ASP A 223 -16.26 -2.12 -0.36
CA ASP A 223 -15.96 -2.51 -1.74
C ASP A 223 -14.56 -2.08 -2.18
N ALA A 224 -13.67 -1.73 -1.25
CA ALA A 224 -12.30 -1.41 -1.59
C ALA A 224 -11.62 -2.59 -2.32
N SER A 225 -10.99 -2.30 -3.45
CA SER A 225 -10.27 -3.29 -4.25
C SER A 225 -8.88 -3.58 -3.68
N PHE A 226 -8.22 -2.56 -3.18
CA PHE A 226 -6.89 -2.64 -2.56
C PHE A 226 -6.61 -1.41 -1.69
N LEU A 227 -5.53 -1.51 -0.91
CA LEU A 227 -4.95 -0.42 -0.15
C LEU A 227 -3.80 0.20 -0.96
N LEU A 228 -3.81 1.51 -1.14
CA LEU A 228 -2.64 2.31 -1.51
C LEU A 228 -1.99 2.83 -0.21
N SER A 229 -0.75 2.44 0.06
CA SER A 229 0.01 2.94 1.20
C SER A 229 1.11 3.88 0.71
N ALA A 230 1.04 5.13 1.13
CA ALA A 230 1.94 6.19 0.70
C ALA A 230 3.32 6.16 1.41
N GLY A 231 3.71 5.03 1.98
CA GLY A 231 5.03 4.84 2.60
C GLY A 231 5.01 4.93 4.12
N ASP A 232 6.21 4.76 4.69
CA ASP A 232 6.46 4.74 6.13
C ASP A 232 5.55 3.76 6.88
N GLN A 233 5.59 2.49 6.43
CA GLN A 233 4.86 1.41 7.06
C GLN A 233 5.33 1.16 8.50
N ILE A 234 6.63 1.37 8.73
CA ILE A 234 7.33 1.16 9.99
C ILE A 234 8.00 2.45 10.48
N ASN A 235 8.39 2.46 11.75
CA ASN A 235 9.03 3.65 12.34
C ASN A 235 10.57 3.61 12.31
N GLN A 236 11.21 2.42 12.37
CA GLN A 236 12.66 2.31 12.49
C GLN A 236 13.36 2.56 11.14
N SER A 237 14.00 3.71 11.01
CA SER A 237 14.76 4.10 9.82
C SER A 237 16.26 3.74 9.87
N GLY A 238 16.75 3.21 11.00
CA GLY A 238 18.17 2.86 11.18
C GLY A 238 18.58 1.62 10.40
N ALA A 239 19.83 1.63 9.88
CA ALA A 239 20.42 0.52 9.14
C ALA A 239 21.72 -0.01 9.76
N ALA A 240 22.27 0.72 10.74
CA ALA A 240 23.68 0.56 11.15
C ALA A 240 23.90 -0.58 12.16
N LYS A 241 22.86 -1.06 12.84
CA LYS A 241 22.96 -2.06 13.92
C LYS A 241 22.07 -3.24 13.65
N ASP A 242 22.48 -4.42 14.12
CA ASP A 242 21.67 -5.64 14.07
C ASP A 242 20.33 -5.45 14.78
N ASP A 243 20.32 -4.70 15.89
CA ASP A 243 19.11 -4.38 16.64
C ASP A 243 18.12 -3.51 15.85
N ASP A 244 18.60 -2.62 14.97
CA ASP A 244 17.74 -1.85 14.10
C ASP A 244 16.97 -2.75 13.15
N LYS A 245 17.60 -3.79 12.61
CA LYS A 245 16.94 -4.78 11.75
C LYS A 245 15.88 -5.59 12.51
N LYS A 246 16.20 -6.06 13.72
CA LYS A 246 15.20 -6.76 14.56
C LYS A 246 14.01 -5.87 14.90
N THR A 247 14.25 -4.60 15.11
CA THR A 247 13.20 -3.60 15.34
C THR A 247 12.31 -3.47 14.11
N ARG A 248 12.88 -3.30 12.91
CA ARG A 248 12.10 -3.21 11.66
C ARG A 248 11.26 -4.46 11.42
N GLU A 249 11.84 -5.65 11.60
CA GLU A 249 11.10 -6.91 11.42
C GLU A 249 9.93 -7.05 12.42
N SER A 250 10.11 -6.58 13.65
CA SER A 250 9.02 -6.54 14.64
C SER A 250 7.91 -5.55 14.24
N GLU A 251 8.30 -4.40 13.71
CA GLU A 251 7.37 -3.37 13.24
C GLU A 251 6.62 -3.80 11.98
N TYR A 252 7.26 -4.48 11.01
CA TYR A 252 6.57 -5.10 9.88
C TYR A 252 5.59 -6.20 10.33
N ALA A 253 5.92 -6.98 11.35
CA ALA A 253 4.97 -7.92 11.93
C ALA A 253 3.71 -7.21 12.46
N GLY A 254 3.88 -6.05 13.08
CA GLY A 254 2.78 -5.21 13.55
C GLY A 254 1.99 -4.58 12.40
N TYR A 255 2.67 -4.09 11.36
CA TYR A 255 2.03 -3.54 10.16
C TYR A 255 1.17 -4.59 9.42
N LEU A 256 1.69 -5.80 9.25
CA LEU A 256 1.00 -6.90 8.57
C LEU A 256 0.00 -7.66 9.48
N TYR A 257 -0.09 -7.30 10.76
CA TYR A 257 -0.97 -7.95 11.73
C TYR A 257 -2.47 -7.92 11.35
N PRO A 258 -3.05 -6.83 10.82
CA PRO A 258 -4.47 -6.80 10.49
C PRO A 258 -4.89 -7.98 9.59
N SER A 259 -5.85 -8.77 10.06
CA SER A 259 -6.33 -9.96 9.33
C SER A 259 -6.93 -9.61 7.97
N VAL A 260 -7.43 -8.41 7.79
CA VAL A 260 -7.98 -7.90 6.53
C VAL A 260 -6.98 -7.96 5.38
N PHE A 261 -5.68 -7.92 5.66
CA PHE A 261 -4.63 -8.03 4.65
C PHE A 261 -4.47 -9.43 4.05
N ARG A 262 -5.17 -10.42 4.58
CA ARG A 262 -5.32 -11.75 3.93
C ARG A 262 -6.33 -11.71 2.79
N SER A 263 -7.13 -10.62 2.67
CA SER A 263 -8.18 -10.47 1.67
C SER A 263 -8.11 -9.14 0.92
N LEU A 264 -7.31 -8.18 1.39
CA LEU A 264 -7.13 -6.85 0.80
C LEU A 264 -5.68 -6.71 0.32
N PRO A 265 -5.41 -6.67 -0.99
CA PRO A 265 -4.07 -6.42 -1.51
C PRO A 265 -3.53 -5.06 -1.10
N ILE A 266 -2.23 -4.97 -0.87
CA ILE A 266 -1.52 -3.77 -0.47
C ILE A 266 -0.58 -3.34 -1.57
N ALA A 267 -0.80 -2.17 -2.17
CA ALA A 267 0.18 -1.48 -3.01
C ALA A 267 0.95 -0.50 -2.13
N ALA A 268 2.03 -0.98 -1.55
CA ALA A 268 2.85 -0.19 -0.64
C ALA A 268 3.92 0.60 -1.41
N THR A 269 4.12 1.86 -1.06
CA THR A 269 5.21 2.71 -1.54
C THR A 269 6.35 2.72 -0.52
N ILE A 270 7.58 2.95 -0.96
CA ILE A 270 8.76 3.00 -0.07
C ILE A 270 8.85 4.37 0.59
N GLY A 271 8.64 4.44 1.90
CA GLY A 271 8.89 5.64 2.69
C GLY A 271 10.36 5.77 3.12
N ASN A 272 10.72 6.88 3.75
CA ASN A 272 12.08 7.07 4.24
C ASN A 272 12.39 6.21 5.47
N HIS A 273 11.40 5.76 6.20
CA HIS A 273 11.58 4.77 7.27
C HIS A 273 11.72 3.33 6.73
N ASP A 274 11.18 3.04 5.55
CA ASP A 274 11.30 1.71 4.92
C ASP A 274 12.62 1.49 4.17
N MET A 275 13.40 2.55 3.89
CA MET A 275 14.52 2.50 2.96
C MET A 275 15.80 1.86 3.52
N ALA A 276 15.85 1.53 4.80
CA ALA A 276 17.08 1.18 5.51
C ALA A 276 17.74 -0.14 5.10
N GLY A 277 17.02 -1.01 4.39
CA GLY A 277 17.52 -2.32 3.96
C GLY A 277 16.59 -2.96 2.94
N ALA A 278 16.76 -4.26 2.70
CA ALA A 278 15.93 -5.02 1.78
C ALA A 278 14.62 -5.55 2.43
N ASP A 279 14.34 -5.16 3.67
CA ASP A 279 13.20 -5.70 4.43
C ASP A 279 11.88 -5.39 3.74
N TYR A 280 11.70 -4.15 3.23
CA TYR A 280 10.52 -3.78 2.46
C TYR A 280 10.30 -4.71 1.24
N SER A 281 11.31 -4.88 0.38
CA SER A 281 11.16 -5.74 -0.81
C SER A 281 11.04 -7.22 -0.48
N ALA A 282 11.44 -7.64 0.71
CA ALA A 282 11.22 -9.01 1.19
C ALA A 282 9.76 -9.22 1.63
N HIS A 283 9.11 -8.21 2.19
CA HIS A 283 7.70 -8.26 2.62
C HIS A 283 6.70 -8.03 1.49
N PHE A 284 7.05 -7.26 0.44
CA PHE A 284 6.13 -6.93 -0.65
C PHE A 284 6.60 -7.48 -1.99
N ASN A 285 5.67 -8.04 -2.76
CA ASN A 285 5.91 -8.62 -4.07
C ASN A 285 5.33 -7.72 -5.17
N ASN A 286 5.90 -6.53 -5.31
CA ASN A 286 5.40 -5.50 -6.23
C ASN A 286 5.58 -5.91 -7.70
N PRO A 287 4.57 -5.70 -8.56
CA PRO A 287 4.63 -6.04 -9.97
C PRO A 287 5.49 -5.06 -10.77
N ASN A 288 5.98 -5.50 -11.93
CA ASN A 288 6.66 -4.66 -12.92
C ASN A 288 7.83 -3.83 -12.36
N SER A 289 8.60 -4.41 -11.44
CA SER A 289 9.75 -3.79 -10.76
C SER A 289 11.10 -4.37 -11.20
N GLU A 290 11.14 -5.17 -12.26
CA GLU A 290 12.32 -5.96 -12.67
C GLU A 290 13.48 -5.09 -13.19
N ASP A 291 13.16 -3.92 -13.76
CA ASP A 291 14.17 -3.00 -14.31
C ASP A 291 15.00 -2.32 -13.22
N LYS A 292 14.52 -2.35 -11.98
CA LYS A 292 15.16 -1.74 -10.81
C LYS A 292 15.48 -0.24 -10.99
N LEU A 293 14.66 0.46 -11.78
CA LEU A 293 14.74 1.90 -11.93
C LEU A 293 14.17 2.60 -10.68
N GLY A 294 14.68 3.76 -10.33
CA GLY A 294 14.34 4.44 -9.09
C GLY A 294 14.73 3.66 -7.83
N SER A 295 15.73 2.77 -7.91
CA SER A 295 16.02 1.81 -6.85
C SER A 295 16.85 2.38 -5.70
N THR A 296 16.58 1.83 -4.51
CA THR A 296 17.39 1.93 -3.29
C THR A 296 17.64 0.51 -2.76
N ALA A 297 18.23 0.39 -1.58
CA ALA A 297 18.38 -0.91 -0.93
C ALA A 297 17.02 -1.58 -0.63
N ALA A 298 15.97 -0.80 -0.41
CA ALA A 298 14.64 -1.30 -0.09
C ALA A 298 13.86 -1.83 -1.31
N GLY A 299 14.14 -1.34 -2.50
CA GLY A 299 13.40 -1.72 -3.71
C GLY A 299 13.43 -0.61 -4.76
N SER A 300 12.54 -0.68 -5.73
CA SER A 300 12.49 0.19 -6.91
C SER A 300 11.08 0.68 -7.19
N ASP A 301 10.94 1.51 -8.24
CA ASP A 301 9.66 1.88 -8.80
C ASP A 301 8.88 0.64 -9.27
N PHE A 302 7.55 0.71 -9.22
CA PHE A 302 6.67 -0.32 -9.76
C PHE A 302 5.39 0.29 -10.33
N TYR A 303 4.67 -0.45 -11.17
CA TYR A 303 3.37 -0.03 -11.66
C TYR A 303 2.42 -1.22 -11.81
N PHE A 304 1.14 -0.94 -11.84
CA PHE A 304 0.09 -1.90 -12.19
C PHE A 304 -1.10 -1.19 -12.83
N ASN A 305 -1.93 -1.95 -13.52
CA ASN A 305 -3.17 -1.47 -14.08
C ASN A 305 -4.37 -2.01 -13.30
N TYR A 306 -5.39 -1.21 -13.08
CA TYR A 306 -6.67 -1.67 -12.56
C TYR A 306 -7.81 -0.97 -13.33
N GLY A 307 -8.49 -1.72 -14.17
CA GLY A 307 -9.46 -1.16 -15.11
C GLY A 307 -8.82 -0.14 -16.05
N ASP A 308 -9.40 1.04 -16.11
CA ASP A 308 -8.93 2.15 -16.95
C ASP A 308 -7.83 3.01 -16.29
N VAL A 309 -7.31 2.60 -15.12
CA VAL A 309 -6.37 3.38 -14.32
C VAL A 309 -5.00 2.71 -14.27
N LEU A 310 -3.98 3.44 -14.68
CA LEU A 310 -2.58 3.09 -14.47
C LEU A 310 -2.09 3.70 -13.15
N PHE A 311 -1.70 2.85 -12.21
CA PHE A 311 -1.07 3.22 -10.95
C PHE A 311 0.45 3.08 -11.08
N ILE A 312 1.19 4.13 -10.75
CA ILE A 312 2.66 4.17 -10.78
C ILE A 312 3.18 4.56 -9.41
N SER A 313 3.93 3.68 -8.78
CA SER A 313 4.62 3.97 -7.53
C SER A 313 6.07 4.32 -7.80
N LEU A 314 6.50 5.51 -7.37
CA LEU A 314 7.88 5.96 -7.46
C LEU A 314 8.54 5.91 -6.08
N ASN A 315 9.79 5.48 -6.04
CA ASN A 315 10.59 5.49 -4.82
C ASN A 315 11.26 6.87 -4.65
N SER A 316 10.61 7.78 -3.94
CA SER A 316 11.09 9.15 -3.74
C SER A 316 12.39 9.26 -2.94
N ASN A 317 12.88 8.17 -2.35
CA ASN A 317 14.21 8.12 -1.72
C ASN A 317 15.35 8.09 -2.75
N ASN A 318 15.07 7.66 -3.98
CA ASN A 318 15.95 7.87 -5.13
C ASN A 318 15.55 9.19 -5.81
N ARG A 319 16.48 10.11 -5.97
CA ARG A 319 16.24 11.43 -6.58
C ARG A 319 16.79 11.53 -8.01
N ASN A 320 17.07 10.39 -8.66
CA ASN A 320 17.47 10.34 -10.05
C ASN A 320 16.25 10.50 -10.98
N GLN A 321 15.94 11.74 -11.33
CA GLN A 321 14.77 12.05 -12.17
C GLN A 321 14.75 11.26 -13.49
N GLU A 322 15.91 10.97 -14.08
CA GLU A 322 15.99 10.27 -15.36
C GLU A 322 15.65 8.79 -15.27
N GLU A 323 15.96 8.14 -14.14
CA GLU A 323 15.51 6.78 -13.88
C GLU A 323 13.98 6.73 -13.78
N HIS A 324 13.36 7.61 -12.99
CA HIS A 324 11.91 7.71 -12.87
C HIS A 324 11.25 8.04 -14.21
N ARG A 325 11.83 8.98 -14.99
CA ARG A 325 11.34 9.30 -16.35
C ARG A 325 11.36 8.07 -17.26
N THR A 326 12.45 7.32 -17.24
CA THR A 326 12.59 6.09 -18.04
C THR A 326 11.56 5.06 -17.63
N PHE A 327 11.35 4.90 -16.33
CA PHE A 327 10.36 3.99 -15.77
C PHE A 327 8.92 4.40 -16.16
N MET A 328 8.55 5.65 -15.91
CA MET A 328 7.21 6.17 -16.27
C MET A 328 6.94 6.06 -17.77
N LYS A 329 7.94 6.32 -18.61
CA LYS A 329 7.83 6.16 -20.06
C LYS A 329 7.50 4.71 -20.44
N LYS A 330 8.15 3.73 -19.80
CA LYS A 330 7.85 2.31 -19.98
C LYS A 330 6.44 1.98 -19.49
N ALA A 331 6.08 2.38 -18.28
CA ALA A 331 4.77 2.13 -17.69
C ALA A 331 3.63 2.66 -18.57
N VAL A 332 3.74 3.91 -19.04
CA VAL A 332 2.73 4.52 -19.93
C VAL A 332 2.68 3.85 -21.30
N ALA A 333 3.83 3.49 -21.86
CA ALA A 333 3.89 2.80 -23.17
C ALA A 333 3.29 1.39 -23.11
N SER A 334 3.43 0.70 -21.98
CA SER A 334 2.87 -0.64 -21.76
C SER A 334 1.35 -0.60 -21.49
N ASN A 335 0.78 0.57 -21.17
CA ASN A 335 -0.63 0.75 -20.83
C ASN A 335 -1.28 1.85 -21.70
N PRO A 336 -1.29 1.71 -23.04
CA PRO A 336 -1.73 2.77 -23.95
C PRO A 336 -3.23 3.09 -23.84
N ASP A 337 -4.02 2.17 -23.31
CA ASP A 337 -5.47 2.31 -23.16
C ASP A 337 -5.88 2.88 -21.79
N ALA A 338 -4.94 3.08 -20.88
CA ALA A 338 -5.22 3.69 -19.58
C ALA A 338 -5.75 5.12 -19.77
N LYS A 339 -6.92 5.39 -19.19
CA LYS A 339 -7.57 6.71 -19.26
C LYS A 339 -7.05 7.63 -18.16
N TRP A 340 -6.67 7.06 -17.03
CA TRP A 340 -6.18 7.77 -15.85
C TRP A 340 -4.78 7.32 -15.49
N LYS A 341 -3.98 8.25 -15.02
CA LYS A 341 -2.67 8.00 -14.44
C LYS A 341 -2.65 8.54 -13.01
N VAL A 342 -2.51 7.63 -12.08
CA VAL A 342 -2.35 7.93 -10.65
C VAL A 342 -0.91 7.60 -10.27
N VAL A 343 -0.18 8.59 -9.81
CA VAL A 343 1.19 8.41 -9.30
C VAL A 343 1.15 8.48 -7.79
N ILE A 344 1.86 7.59 -7.13
CA ILE A 344 2.05 7.60 -5.68
C ILE A 344 3.54 7.53 -5.34
N PHE A 345 3.99 8.36 -4.42
CA PHE A 345 5.31 8.29 -3.79
C PHE A 345 5.24 8.90 -2.39
N HIS A 346 6.24 8.60 -1.57
CA HIS A 346 6.16 8.93 -0.15
C HIS A 346 6.33 10.43 0.12
N SER A 347 7.46 11.01 -0.28
CA SER A 347 7.79 12.40 0.07
C SER A 347 6.84 13.39 -0.58
N ASP A 348 6.25 14.29 0.19
CA ASP A 348 5.35 15.30 -0.34
C ASP A 348 6.07 16.31 -1.25
N ILE A 349 5.28 16.99 -2.09
CA ILE A 349 5.76 18.07 -2.93
C ILE A 349 4.87 19.33 -2.88
N TYR A 350 3.62 19.18 -2.47
CA TYR A 350 2.66 20.26 -2.25
C TYR A 350 1.88 20.06 -0.94
N GLY A 351 2.50 19.44 0.03
CA GLY A 351 1.93 19.25 1.36
C GLY A 351 1.95 20.50 2.23
N SER A 352 1.52 20.35 3.47
CA SER A 352 1.39 21.46 4.42
C SER A 352 2.02 21.17 5.79
N GLY A 353 2.61 20.00 5.99
CA GLY A 353 3.20 19.58 7.24
C GLY A 353 4.60 20.18 7.48
N GLN A 354 4.84 20.69 8.67
CA GLN A 354 6.14 21.21 9.06
C GLN A 354 6.96 20.16 9.79
N PRO A 355 8.30 20.07 9.57
CA PRO A 355 9.11 20.99 8.76
C PRO A 355 9.21 20.62 7.26
N HIS A 356 8.61 19.53 6.81
CA HIS A 356 8.82 18.95 5.47
C HIS A 356 8.41 19.89 4.35
N ALA A 357 7.26 20.53 4.45
CA ALA A 357 6.76 21.48 3.45
C ALA A 357 7.74 22.63 3.13
N ASP A 358 8.54 23.05 4.13
CA ASP A 358 9.52 24.15 4.00
C ASP A 358 10.94 23.69 3.66
N THR A 359 11.23 22.39 3.71
CA THR A 359 12.59 21.84 3.56
C THR A 359 12.71 20.94 2.33
N ASP A 360 12.40 19.69 2.48
CA ASP A 360 12.61 18.66 1.43
C ASP A 360 11.56 18.69 0.33
N ALA A 361 10.33 19.13 0.62
CA ALA A 361 9.28 19.30 -0.40
C ALA A 361 9.72 20.20 -1.57
N ALA A 362 10.45 21.28 -1.29
CA ALA A 362 10.96 22.16 -2.34
C ALA A 362 11.93 21.43 -3.29
N THR A 363 12.81 20.56 -2.74
CA THR A 363 13.75 19.77 -3.53
C THR A 363 13.02 18.67 -4.30
N ASN A 364 12.08 17.98 -3.65
CA ASN A 364 11.27 16.92 -4.25
C ASN A 364 10.42 17.48 -5.40
N ARG A 365 9.89 18.69 -5.26
CA ARG A 365 9.14 19.38 -6.31
C ARG A 365 9.95 19.56 -7.59
N ILE A 366 11.24 19.93 -7.46
CA ILE A 366 12.14 20.06 -8.63
C ILE A 366 12.33 18.73 -9.35
N VAL A 367 12.36 17.61 -8.61
CA VAL A 367 12.57 16.28 -9.18
C VAL A 367 11.28 15.72 -9.79
N PHE A 368 10.15 15.77 -9.05
CA PHE A 368 8.97 15.00 -9.39
C PHE A 368 7.88 15.79 -10.11
N ALA A 369 7.67 17.09 -9.82
CA ALA A 369 6.60 17.84 -10.47
C ALA A 369 6.74 17.91 -12.00
N PRO A 370 7.94 18.11 -12.59
CA PRO A 370 8.09 18.07 -14.04
C PRO A 370 7.71 16.72 -14.68
N LEU A 371 7.86 15.61 -13.94
CA LEU A 371 7.44 14.29 -14.44
C LEU A 371 5.91 14.18 -14.47
N MET A 372 5.22 14.74 -13.47
CA MET A 372 3.76 14.73 -13.45
C MET A 372 3.21 15.49 -14.68
N ASP A 373 3.81 16.62 -15.01
CA ASP A 373 3.44 17.43 -16.19
C ASP A 373 3.79 16.71 -17.50
N GLU A 374 5.01 16.16 -17.62
CA GLU A 374 5.49 15.46 -18.82
C GLU A 374 4.60 14.26 -19.21
N PHE A 375 4.18 13.49 -18.21
CA PHE A 375 3.37 12.29 -18.43
C PHE A 375 1.87 12.54 -18.31
N ASN A 376 1.43 13.78 -18.12
CA ASN A 376 0.03 14.16 -17.92
C ASN A 376 -0.61 13.29 -16.82
N VAL A 377 -0.03 13.30 -15.64
CA VAL A 377 -0.57 12.60 -14.47
C VAL A 377 -1.83 13.32 -13.99
N ASP A 378 -2.89 12.57 -13.73
CA ASP A 378 -4.16 13.14 -13.30
C ASP A 378 -4.18 13.40 -11.77
N ILE A 379 -3.62 12.45 -10.99
CA ILE A 379 -3.58 12.52 -9.53
C ILE A 379 -2.20 12.07 -9.03
N CYS A 380 -1.62 12.84 -8.13
CA CYS A 380 -0.42 12.50 -7.38
C CYS A 380 -0.75 12.37 -5.90
N LEU A 381 -0.43 11.22 -5.31
CA LEU A 381 -0.69 10.87 -3.92
C LEU A 381 0.61 10.80 -3.14
N THR A 382 0.67 11.41 -1.96
CA THR A 382 1.87 11.44 -1.12
C THR A 382 1.54 11.22 0.37
N GLY A 383 2.54 10.94 1.18
CA GLY A 383 2.51 10.86 2.64
C GLY A 383 3.49 11.85 3.26
N HIS A 384 4.26 11.41 4.27
CA HIS A 384 5.41 12.08 4.86
C HIS A 384 5.09 13.27 5.78
N ASP A 385 4.14 14.10 5.42
CA ASP A 385 3.80 15.32 6.14
C ASP A 385 3.02 15.11 7.44
N HIS A 386 2.44 13.90 7.63
CA HIS A 386 1.51 13.56 8.73
C HIS A 386 0.32 14.52 8.83
N THR A 387 -0.06 15.11 7.70
CA THR A 387 -1.19 16.04 7.61
C THR A 387 -1.95 15.81 6.32
N PHE A 388 -3.26 15.97 6.37
CA PHE A 388 -4.05 15.93 5.15
C PHE A 388 -4.01 17.29 4.44
N SER A 389 -3.62 17.27 3.18
CA SER A 389 -3.73 18.45 2.31
C SER A 389 -4.15 18.05 0.90
N ARG A 390 -4.77 18.98 0.20
CA ARG A 390 -5.18 18.84 -1.18
C ARG A 390 -4.90 20.14 -1.93
N SER A 391 -4.21 20.06 -3.06
CA SER A 391 -3.96 21.21 -3.91
C SER A 391 -5.17 21.57 -4.79
N TYR A 392 -5.11 22.70 -5.47
CA TYR A 392 -5.79 22.88 -6.75
C TYR A 392 -5.11 22.04 -7.83
N GLN A 393 -5.66 22.03 -9.07
CA GLN A 393 -4.94 21.49 -10.22
C GLN A 393 -3.70 22.37 -10.50
N ILE A 394 -2.55 21.75 -10.67
CA ILE A 394 -1.27 22.44 -10.86
C ILE A 394 -0.65 21.96 -12.18
N LEU A 395 -0.21 22.90 -13.02
CA LEU A 395 0.53 22.65 -14.24
C LEU A 395 1.70 23.65 -14.33
N ASP A 396 2.90 23.17 -14.61
CA ASP A 396 4.11 23.97 -14.67
C ASP A 396 4.31 24.84 -13.40
N GLY A 397 3.93 24.29 -12.23
CA GLY A 397 4.01 24.96 -10.93
C GLY A 397 2.96 26.05 -10.69
N ASN A 398 2.01 26.23 -11.59
CA ASN A 398 0.96 27.24 -11.49
C ASN A 398 -0.40 26.57 -11.28
N VAL A 399 -1.25 27.22 -10.48
CA VAL A 399 -2.65 26.81 -10.34
C VAL A 399 -3.36 26.99 -11.67
N VAL A 400 -4.00 25.93 -12.13
CA VAL A 400 -4.85 25.96 -13.33
C VAL A 400 -6.23 26.46 -12.93
N ASP A 401 -6.74 27.42 -13.69
CA ASP A 401 -8.09 27.93 -13.48
C ASP A 401 -9.14 26.93 -14.00
N TYR A 402 -10.09 26.55 -13.14
CA TYR A 402 -11.20 25.66 -13.49
C TYR A 402 -12.44 25.97 -12.65
N ASP A 403 -13.61 25.78 -13.25
CA ASP A 403 -14.89 26.01 -12.59
C ASP A 403 -15.37 24.75 -11.84
N ILE A 404 -15.51 24.85 -10.53
CA ILE A 404 -16.07 23.81 -9.64
C ILE A 404 -17.47 24.16 -9.16
N SER A 405 -18.09 25.22 -9.66
CA SER A 405 -19.42 25.68 -9.19
C SER A 405 -20.51 24.63 -9.36
N SER A 406 -20.36 23.70 -10.31
CA SER A 406 -21.24 22.57 -10.53
C SER A 406 -21.00 21.39 -9.55
N GLY A 407 -19.97 21.46 -8.69
CA GLY A 407 -19.54 20.36 -7.83
C GLY A 407 -18.75 19.27 -8.55
N SER A 408 -18.43 19.46 -9.82
CA SER A 408 -17.61 18.53 -10.63
C SER A 408 -16.70 19.29 -11.57
N VAL A 409 -15.56 18.65 -11.91
CA VAL A 409 -14.59 19.17 -12.89
C VAL A 409 -14.40 18.10 -13.95
N THR A 410 -14.42 18.49 -15.22
CA THR A 410 -14.25 17.57 -16.35
C THR A 410 -12.96 17.85 -17.08
N ASN A 411 -12.07 16.87 -17.15
CA ASN A 411 -10.78 16.95 -17.84
C ASN A 411 -9.99 18.25 -17.55
N PRO A 412 -9.74 18.60 -16.28
CA PRO A 412 -8.89 19.74 -15.99
C PRO A 412 -7.48 19.47 -16.52
N ASP A 413 -6.79 20.52 -16.94
CA ASP A 413 -5.35 20.44 -17.18
C ASP A 413 -4.61 20.33 -15.83
N GLY A 414 -3.40 19.76 -15.84
CA GLY A 414 -2.54 19.66 -14.68
C GLY A 414 -2.85 18.46 -13.77
N THR A 415 -2.17 18.41 -12.65
CA THR A 415 -2.22 17.31 -11.67
C THR A 415 -2.88 17.77 -10.36
N LEU A 416 -3.75 16.94 -9.80
CA LEU A 416 -4.26 17.08 -8.44
C LEU A 416 -3.31 16.39 -7.47
N TYR A 417 -2.78 17.11 -6.48
CA TYR A 417 -1.91 16.58 -5.44
C TYR A 417 -2.69 16.41 -4.14
N ILE A 418 -2.57 15.22 -3.54
CA ILE A 418 -3.19 14.87 -2.26
C ILE A 418 -2.11 14.27 -1.36
N THR A 419 -1.94 14.84 -0.17
CA THR A 419 -1.05 14.33 0.89
C THR A 419 -1.89 13.81 2.04
N THR A 420 -1.50 12.68 2.66
CA THR A 420 -2.24 12.03 3.77
C THR A 420 -1.36 11.81 4.97
#